data_2bb7e449a9e560dcb98b49b263af3375
#
_entry.id   2bb7e449a9e560dcb98b49b263af3375
#
_cell.length_a   1.000
_cell.length_b   1.000
_cell.length_c   1.000
_cell.angle_alpha   90.00
_cell.angle_beta   90.00
_cell.angle_gamma   90.00
#
_symmetry.space_group_name_H-M   'P 1'
#
loop_
_entity.id
_entity.type
_entity.pdbx_description
1 polymer ?
#
loop_
_entity_poly.entity_id
_entity_poly.type
_entity_poly.pdbx_seq_one_letter_code
_entity_poly.pdbx_strand_id
1 'polypeptide(L)'
;QRLMCYILDIDELGIILKEIGSKISNPDTQFERINTLFEQQYGIKLPEGTKRASIEKFGDVVSSPLIMERAINSIISKKVIEGETKLIIKNPRSLYRIGILSFDKTIKLDLVVEGNVGNFFGAFCNFDGTWIVKGNSENGLADKGYKGKIIVEGFATELACQNNQATEFSTGVD
;
A
#
# COMPACT_ATOMS: atom_id res chain seq x y z
N GLN A 1 16.89 23.82 -5.21
CA GLN A 1 15.75 23.23 -4.55
C GLN A 1 15.24 22.02 -5.32
N ARG A 2 15.04 20.95 -4.63
CA ARG A 2 14.76 19.65 -5.23
C ARG A 2 13.31 19.24 -4.97
N LEU A 3 12.60 18.84 -6.04
CA LEU A 3 11.29 18.22 -5.87
C LEU A 3 11.47 16.84 -5.26
N MET A 4 10.90 16.65 -4.08
CA MET A 4 10.93 15.38 -3.38
C MET A 4 9.69 14.59 -3.75
N CYS A 5 9.87 13.58 -4.57
CA CYS A 5 8.83 12.63 -4.93
C CYS A 5 9.44 11.24 -4.94
N TYR A 6 8.92 10.36 -4.10
CA TYR A 6 9.36 8.98 -4.08
C TYR A 6 8.47 8.14 -4.98
N ILE A 7 9.08 7.32 -5.82
CA ILE A 7 8.36 6.42 -6.74
C ILE A 7 8.58 4.99 -6.28
N LEU A 8 7.48 4.28 -6.02
CA LEU A 8 7.48 2.86 -5.67
C LEU A 8 6.84 2.08 -6.81
N ASP A 9 7.62 1.21 -7.45
CA ASP A 9 7.11 0.31 -8.47
C ASP A 9 6.84 -1.07 -7.86
N ILE A 10 5.57 -1.47 -7.84
CA ILE A 10 5.17 -2.74 -7.23
C ILE A 10 5.75 -3.94 -8.00
N ASP A 11 6.00 -3.80 -9.28
CA ASP A 11 6.63 -4.86 -10.07
C ASP A 11 8.03 -5.22 -9.57
N GLU A 12 8.78 -4.26 -9.05
CA GLU A 12 10.10 -4.53 -8.47
C GLU A 12 10.00 -5.45 -7.25
N LEU A 13 9.00 -5.23 -6.39
CA LEU A 13 8.74 -6.13 -5.26
C LEU A 13 8.39 -7.54 -5.76
N GLY A 14 7.55 -7.62 -6.77
CA GLY A 14 7.15 -8.90 -7.36
C GLY A 14 8.32 -9.69 -7.94
N ILE A 15 9.27 -9.02 -8.58
CA ILE A 15 10.49 -9.64 -9.11
C ILE A 15 11.32 -10.26 -8.00
N ILE A 16 11.51 -9.54 -6.90
CA ILE A 16 12.24 -10.05 -5.73
C ILE A 16 11.59 -11.32 -5.20
N LEU A 17 10.27 -11.30 -5.00
CA LEU A 17 9.54 -12.45 -4.47
C LEU A 17 9.60 -13.65 -5.40
N LYS A 18 9.45 -13.43 -6.69
CA LYS A 18 9.52 -14.49 -7.70
C LYS A 18 10.91 -15.14 -7.74
N GLU A 19 11.96 -14.35 -7.66
CA GLU A 19 13.32 -14.86 -7.65
C GLU A 19 13.60 -15.71 -6.42
N ILE A 20 13.16 -15.25 -5.24
CA ILE A 20 13.28 -16.02 -4.01
C ILE A 20 12.55 -17.35 -4.12
N GLY A 21 11.31 -17.33 -4.60
CA GLY A 21 10.50 -18.54 -4.77
C GLY A 21 11.09 -19.54 -5.74
N SER A 22 11.84 -19.08 -6.74
CA SER A 22 12.50 -19.97 -7.71
C SER A 22 13.76 -20.64 -7.17
N LYS A 23 14.36 -20.10 -6.11
CA LYS A 23 15.66 -20.58 -5.58
C LYS A 23 15.56 -21.22 -4.20
N ILE A 24 14.56 -20.87 -3.42
CA ILE A 24 14.43 -21.29 -2.02
C ILE A 24 13.04 -21.90 -1.83
N SER A 25 12.98 -23.10 -1.30
CA SER A 25 11.70 -23.78 -1.07
C SER A 25 11.23 -23.74 0.39
N ASN A 26 12.13 -23.52 1.33
CA ASN A 26 11.78 -23.46 2.75
C ASN A 26 11.14 -22.12 3.11
N PRO A 27 9.92 -22.11 3.66
CA PRO A 27 9.22 -20.85 3.97
C PRO A 27 9.95 -19.94 4.95
N ASP A 28 10.61 -20.50 5.95
CA ASP A 28 11.35 -19.70 6.93
C ASP A 28 12.54 -19.00 6.28
N THR A 29 13.27 -19.72 5.45
CA THR A 29 14.41 -19.21 4.71
C THR A 29 13.95 -18.17 3.68
N GLN A 30 12.83 -18.42 3.00
CA GLN A 30 12.22 -17.45 2.09
C GLN A 30 11.92 -16.14 2.81
N PHE A 31 11.28 -16.22 3.97
CA PHE A 31 10.88 -15.03 4.72
C PHE A 31 12.10 -14.22 5.21
N GLU A 32 13.11 -14.89 5.71
CA GLU A 32 14.37 -14.24 6.11
C GLU A 32 15.01 -13.52 4.92
N ARG A 33 15.04 -14.16 3.76
CA ARG A 33 15.63 -13.58 2.55
C ARG A 33 14.83 -12.37 2.05
N ILE A 34 13.50 -12.44 2.11
CA ILE A 34 12.62 -11.33 1.77
C ILE A 34 12.97 -10.12 2.66
N ASN A 35 13.02 -10.32 3.96
CA ASN A 35 13.34 -9.24 4.89
C ASN A 35 14.73 -8.66 4.66
N THR A 36 15.73 -9.50 4.38
CA THR A 36 17.08 -9.04 4.06
C THR A 36 17.09 -8.13 2.85
N LEU A 37 16.43 -8.54 1.76
CA LEU A 37 16.41 -7.77 0.53
C LEU A 37 15.55 -6.51 0.65
N PHE A 38 14.43 -6.59 1.34
CA PHE A 38 13.57 -5.41 1.57
C PHE A 38 14.27 -4.38 2.47
N GLU A 39 15.03 -4.82 3.45
CA GLU A 39 15.81 -3.92 4.29
C GLU A 39 16.93 -3.25 3.48
N GLN A 40 17.64 -4.00 2.64
CA GLN A 40 18.70 -3.45 1.80
C GLN A 40 18.17 -2.45 0.78
N GLN A 41 17.03 -2.75 0.16
CA GLN A 41 16.52 -1.94 -0.95
C GLN A 41 15.57 -0.83 -0.51
N TYR A 42 14.75 -1.08 0.51
CA TYR A 42 13.70 -0.14 0.93
C TYR A 42 13.83 0.33 2.38
N GLY A 43 14.76 -0.23 3.12
CA GLY A 43 14.95 0.15 4.53
C GLY A 43 13.84 -0.33 5.45
N ILE A 44 13.12 -1.38 5.08
CA ILE A 44 11.98 -1.90 5.87
C ILE A 44 12.14 -3.38 6.18
N LYS A 45 11.50 -3.79 7.27
CA LYS A 45 11.22 -5.19 7.56
C LYS A 45 9.71 -5.38 7.61
N LEU A 46 9.26 -6.56 7.19
CA LEU A 46 7.85 -6.89 7.27
C LEU A 46 7.40 -6.98 8.73
N PRO A 47 6.15 -6.57 9.03
CA PRO A 47 5.63 -6.68 10.39
C PRO A 47 5.70 -8.09 10.93
N GLU A 48 5.90 -8.21 12.22
CA GLU A 48 5.88 -9.49 12.92
C GLU A 48 4.54 -10.18 12.68
N GLY A 49 4.56 -11.51 12.55
CA GLY A 49 3.37 -12.29 12.25
C GLY A 49 3.02 -12.38 10.78
N THR A 50 3.70 -11.67 9.89
CA THR A 50 3.41 -11.72 8.45
C THR A 50 3.64 -13.10 7.86
N LYS A 51 4.74 -13.77 8.23
CA LYS A 51 5.04 -15.13 7.77
C LYS A 51 3.93 -16.10 8.19
N ARG A 52 3.58 -16.09 9.47
CA ARG A 52 2.55 -16.97 10.01
C ARG A 52 1.20 -16.74 9.34
N ALA A 53 0.77 -15.49 9.22
CA ALA A 53 -0.49 -15.14 8.57
C ALA A 53 -0.51 -15.55 7.10
N SER A 54 0.61 -15.42 6.40
CA SER A 54 0.72 -15.83 5.00
C SER A 54 0.57 -17.33 4.85
N ILE A 55 1.25 -18.11 5.68
CA ILE A 55 1.17 -19.57 5.65
C ILE A 55 -0.24 -20.05 6.04
N GLU A 56 -0.81 -19.50 7.10
CA GLU A 56 -2.15 -19.90 7.58
C GLU A 56 -3.25 -19.60 6.56
N LYS A 57 -3.19 -18.44 5.88
CA LYS A 57 -4.25 -18.02 4.97
C LYS A 57 -4.04 -18.46 3.53
N PHE A 58 -2.81 -18.54 3.07
CA PHE A 58 -2.48 -18.78 1.66
C PHE A 58 -1.60 -20.01 1.42
N GLY A 59 -1.11 -20.64 2.48
CA GLY A 59 -0.26 -21.83 2.38
C GLY A 59 1.15 -21.56 1.85
N ASP A 60 1.51 -20.31 1.61
CA ASP A 60 2.78 -19.93 1.01
C ASP A 60 3.21 -18.53 1.48
N VAL A 61 4.50 -18.27 1.37
CA VAL A 61 5.06 -16.95 1.71
C VAL A 61 5.17 -16.10 0.45
N VAL A 62 5.88 -16.57 -0.57
CA VAL A 62 6.24 -15.73 -1.72
C VAL A 62 5.05 -15.33 -2.60
N SER A 63 3.99 -16.12 -2.64
CA SER A 63 2.78 -15.81 -3.39
C SER A 63 1.68 -15.19 -2.53
N SER A 64 1.92 -15.00 -1.24
CA SER A 64 0.95 -14.40 -0.34
C SER A 64 0.75 -12.91 -0.65
N PRO A 65 -0.50 -12.46 -0.90
CA PRO A 65 -0.75 -11.04 -1.09
C PRO A 65 -0.45 -10.20 0.15
N LEU A 66 -0.42 -10.80 1.34
CA LEU A 66 -0.07 -10.10 2.57
C LEU A 66 1.36 -9.57 2.56
N ILE A 67 2.28 -10.26 1.93
CA ILE A 67 3.67 -9.81 1.80
C ILE A 67 3.72 -8.48 1.06
N MET A 68 3.04 -8.40 -0.08
CA MET A 68 2.99 -7.17 -0.89
C MET A 68 2.28 -6.03 -0.17
N GLU A 69 1.11 -6.29 0.38
CA GLU A 69 0.33 -5.27 1.09
C GLU A 69 1.12 -4.68 2.26
N ARG A 70 1.72 -5.52 3.08
CA ARG A 70 2.46 -5.08 4.26
C ARG A 70 3.78 -4.42 3.89
N ALA A 71 4.46 -4.89 2.85
CA ALA A 71 5.67 -4.24 2.35
C ALA A 71 5.37 -2.82 1.86
N ILE A 72 4.33 -2.66 1.05
CA ILE A 72 3.94 -1.35 0.51
C ILE A 72 3.62 -0.37 1.64
N ASN A 73 2.79 -0.78 2.59
CA ASN A 73 2.42 0.10 3.70
C ASN A 73 3.61 0.43 4.60
N SER A 74 4.52 -0.52 4.81
CA SER A 74 5.76 -0.26 5.57
C SER A 74 6.67 0.72 4.83
N ILE A 75 6.78 0.62 3.52
CA ILE A 75 7.58 1.55 2.70
C ILE A 75 6.97 2.95 2.75
N ILE A 76 5.66 3.06 2.57
CA ILE A 76 4.97 4.36 2.66
C ILE A 76 5.21 4.98 4.03
N SER A 77 5.01 4.22 5.10
CA SER A 77 5.23 4.68 6.46
C SER A 77 6.67 5.14 6.69
N LYS A 78 7.64 4.39 6.20
CA LYS A 78 9.06 4.74 6.30
C LYS A 78 9.34 6.07 5.61
N LYS A 79 8.81 6.27 4.41
CA LYS A 79 9.00 7.50 3.64
C LYS A 79 8.36 8.70 4.31
N VAL A 80 7.17 8.53 4.86
CA VAL A 80 6.51 9.59 5.63
C VAL A 80 7.35 9.99 6.85
N ILE A 81 7.87 9.02 7.59
CA ILE A 81 8.74 9.27 8.74
C ILE A 81 10.02 9.99 8.32
N GLU A 82 10.56 9.67 7.14
CA GLU A 82 11.74 10.34 6.59
C GLU A 82 11.46 11.76 6.07
N GLY A 83 10.21 12.20 6.08
CA GLY A 83 9.83 13.54 5.66
C GLY A 83 9.36 13.66 4.21
N GLU A 84 9.19 12.54 3.49
CA GLU A 84 8.60 12.57 2.17
C GLU A 84 7.13 12.99 2.26
N THR A 85 6.72 13.90 1.40
CA THR A 85 5.34 14.39 1.37
C THR A 85 4.61 14.05 0.08
N LYS A 86 5.31 13.43 -0.87
CA LYS A 86 4.71 13.04 -2.16
C LYS A 86 5.23 11.69 -2.61
N LEU A 87 4.30 10.78 -2.88
CA LEU A 87 4.59 9.41 -3.28
C LEU A 87 3.81 9.04 -4.54
N ILE A 88 4.44 8.27 -5.40
CA ILE A 88 3.79 7.69 -6.57
C ILE A 88 3.96 6.17 -6.49
N ILE A 89 2.85 5.44 -6.59
CA ILE A 89 2.84 3.98 -6.66
C ILE A 89 2.52 3.57 -8.10
N LYS A 90 3.41 2.81 -8.71
CA LYS A 90 3.23 2.25 -10.05
C LYS A 90 2.87 0.78 -9.97
N ASN A 91 2.03 0.34 -10.92
CA ASN A 91 1.63 -1.06 -11.07
C ASN A 91 0.99 -1.67 -9.81
N PRO A 92 -0.06 -1.05 -9.26
CA PRO A 92 -0.65 -1.47 -7.97
C PRO A 92 -1.35 -2.82 -8.02
N ARG A 93 -1.74 -3.32 -9.21
CA ARG A 93 -2.31 -4.66 -9.42
C ARG A 93 -3.56 -4.98 -8.60
N SER A 94 -4.38 -3.99 -8.33
CA SER A 94 -5.60 -4.15 -7.53
C SER A 94 -5.36 -4.75 -6.13
N LEU A 95 -4.21 -4.46 -5.54
CA LEU A 95 -3.89 -4.95 -4.21
C LEU A 95 -4.80 -4.33 -3.15
N TYR A 96 -5.14 -5.13 -2.14
CA TYR A 96 -6.01 -4.73 -1.04
C TYR A 96 -5.24 -3.93 0.01
N ARG A 97 -5.95 -3.10 0.75
CA ARG A 97 -5.46 -2.42 1.97
C ARG A 97 -4.25 -1.53 1.78
N ILE A 98 -4.02 -1.03 0.57
CA ILE A 98 -2.94 -0.06 0.36
C ILE A 98 -3.31 1.27 1.02
N GLY A 99 -2.36 1.88 1.72
CA GLY A 99 -2.57 3.15 2.38
C GLY A 99 -3.24 3.04 3.74
N ILE A 100 -3.33 1.85 4.32
CA ILE A 100 -3.72 1.69 5.72
C ILE A 100 -2.49 1.92 6.57
N LEU A 101 -2.38 3.14 7.10
CA LEU A 101 -1.20 3.59 7.82
C LEU A 101 -1.58 3.91 9.27
N SER A 102 -0.82 3.36 10.21
CA SER A 102 -1.07 3.54 11.64
C SER A 102 -0.20 4.67 12.19
N PHE A 103 -0.77 5.87 12.23
CA PHE A 103 -0.13 7.02 12.85
C PHE A 103 -1.08 7.63 13.89
N ASP A 104 -0.51 8.09 15.01
CA ASP A 104 -1.29 8.73 16.09
C ASP A 104 -1.77 10.13 15.72
N LYS A 105 -1.25 10.70 14.67
CA LYS A 105 -1.56 12.05 14.21
C LYS A 105 -1.81 12.09 12.72
N THR A 106 -2.41 13.20 12.26
CA THR A 106 -2.60 13.44 10.84
C THR A 106 -1.24 13.55 10.13
N ILE A 107 -1.06 12.78 9.08
CA ILE A 107 0.14 12.82 8.25
C ILE A 107 -0.07 13.75 7.06
N LYS A 108 1.01 14.39 6.62
CA LYS A 108 1.00 15.18 5.38
C LYS A 108 1.52 14.31 4.25
N LEU A 109 0.64 13.98 3.32
CA LEU A 109 1.00 13.10 2.21
C LEU A 109 0.10 13.34 1.01
N ASP A 110 0.71 13.59 -0.14
CA ASP A 110 0.09 13.46 -1.44
C ASP A 110 0.49 12.13 -2.04
N LEU A 111 -0.49 11.35 -2.48
CA LEU A 111 -0.27 10.01 -3.01
C LEU A 111 -0.93 9.87 -4.37
N VAL A 112 -0.18 9.42 -5.35
CA VAL A 112 -0.72 9.06 -6.67
C VAL A 112 -0.51 7.58 -6.90
N VAL A 113 -1.59 6.87 -7.20
CA VAL A 113 -1.56 5.45 -7.55
C VAL A 113 -1.88 5.31 -9.03
N GLU A 114 -0.92 4.84 -9.81
CA GLU A 114 -1.05 4.74 -11.27
C GLU A 114 -1.68 3.41 -11.69
N GLY A 115 -2.96 3.23 -11.39
CA GLY A 115 -3.70 2.04 -11.75
C GLY A 115 -4.85 1.76 -10.80
N ASN A 116 -5.32 0.51 -10.81
CA ASN A 116 -6.44 0.08 -9.99
C ASN A 116 -6.00 -0.33 -8.59
N VAL A 117 -6.83 -0.05 -7.61
CA VAL A 117 -6.65 -0.51 -6.24
C VAL A 117 -7.78 -1.48 -5.86
N GLY A 118 -7.47 -2.42 -4.97
CA GLY A 118 -8.44 -3.37 -4.45
C GLY A 118 -9.23 -2.82 -3.27
N ASN A 119 -9.75 -3.71 -2.43
CA ASN A 119 -10.56 -3.33 -1.28
C ASN A 119 -9.75 -2.56 -0.23
N PHE A 120 -10.42 -1.65 0.45
CA PHE A 120 -9.92 -0.92 1.62
C PHE A 120 -8.72 -0.01 1.35
N PHE A 121 -8.61 0.53 0.14
CA PHE A 121 -7.59 1.55 -0.11
C PHE A 121 -7.81 2.77 0.79
N GLY A 122 -6.77 3.15 1.53
CA GLY A 122 -6.81 4.32 2.41
C GLY A 122 -7.77 4.23 3.59
N ALA A 123 -8.31 3.04 3.89
CA ALA A 123 -9.20 2.86 5.03
C ALA A 123 -8.47 3.17 6.35
N PHE A 124 -9.17 3.78 7.29
CA PHE A 124 -8.67 4.17 8.60
C PHE A 124 -7.52 5.18 8.58
N CYS A 125 -7.12 5.69 7.43
CA CYS A 125 -6.00 6.62 7.36
C CYS A 125 -6.43 8.06 7.61
N ASN A 126 -5.69 8.76 8.45
CA ASN A 126 -5.87 10.16 8.75
C ASN A 126 -4.73 10.95 8.10
N PHE A 127 -5.02 11.62 6.98
CA PHE A 127 -4.00 12.35 6.23
C PHE A 127 -4.48 13.75 5.86
N ASP A 128 -3.52 14.63 5.64
CA ASP A 128 -3.73 15.95 5.08
C ASP A 128 -3.00 15.99 3.74
N GLY A 129 -3.76 16.14 2.66
CA GLY A 129 -3.24 16.08 1.31
C GLY A 129 -4.25 15.49 0.34
N THR A 130 -3.80 15.16 -0.85
CA THR A 130 -4.64 14.60 -1.91
C THR A 130 -4.10 13.25 -2.35
N TRP A 131 -4.96 12.24 -2.30
CA TRP A 131 -4.65 10.90 -2.79
C TRP A 131 -5.45 10.65 -4.07
N ILE A 132 -4.75 10.31 -5.14
CA ILE A 132 -5.34 10.12 -6.47
C ILE A 132 -5.14 8.68 -6.91
N VAL A 133 -6.23 7.99 -7.21
CA VAL A 133 -6.23 6.68 -7.85
C VAL A 133 -6.53 6.90 -9.33
N LYS A 134 -5.59 6.61 -10.21
CA LYS A 134 -5.75 6.85 -11.66
C LYS A 134 -6.58 5.79 -12.37
N GLY A 135 -6.88 4.68 -11.72
CA GLY A 135 -7.79 3.67 -12.22
C GLY A 135 -9.07 3.61 -11.41
N ASN A 136 -9.54 2.40 -11.18
CA ASN A 136 -10.75 2.11 -10.41
C ASN A 136 -10.40 1.67 -8.99
N SER A 137 -11.35 1.81 -8.08
CA SER A 137 -11.24 1.32 -6.71
C SER A 137 -12.35 0.31 -6.43
N GLU A 138 -12.01 -0.76 -5.73
CA GLU A 138 -12.98 -1.72 -5.21
C GLU A 138 -13.60 -1.23 -3.89
N ASN A 139 -14.25 -2.11 -3.14
CA ASN A 139 -15.04 -1.76 -1.95
C ASN A 139 -14.21 -1.19 -0.81
N GLY A 140 -14.85 -0.41 0.05
CA GLY A 140 -14.25 0.09 1.28
C GLY A 140 -13.21 1.19 1.09
N LEU A 141 -13.20 1.85 -0.07
CA LEU A 141 -12.32 2.99 -0.31
C LEU A 141 -12.45 4.00 0.82
N ALA A 142 -11.34 4.33 1.47
CA ALA A 142 -11.25 5.30 2.56
C ALA A 142 -12.27 5.10 3.68
N ASP A 143 -12.72 3.86 3.89
CA ASP A 143 -13.66 3.56 4.98
C ASP A 143 -13.06 4.00 6.32
N LYS A 144 -13.88 4.68 7.14
CA LYS A 144 -13.49 5.19 8.46
C LYS A 144 -12.26 6.11 8.42
N GLY A 145 -11.98 6.76 7.31
CA GLY A 145 -10.97 7.82 7.23
C GLY A 145 -11.47 9.10 7.92
N TYR A 146 -10.55 9.96 8.33
CA TYR A 146 -10.89 11.13 9.12
C TYR A 146 -10.69 12.46 8.41
N LYS A 147 -9.75 12.55 7.49
CA LYS A 147 -9.39 13.81 6.85
C LYS A 147 -8.73 13.54 5.52
N GLY A 148 -8.64 14.56 4.68
CA GLY A 148 -7.98 14.51 3.39
C GLY A 148 -8.95 14.46 2.23
N LYS A 149 -8.38 14.47 1.03
CA LYS A 149 -9.10 14.45 -0.23
C LYS A 149 -8.71 13.21 -1.02
N ILE A 150 -9.70 12.46 -1.51
CA ILE A 150 -9.47 11.31 -2.37
C ILE A 150 -10.17 11.54 -3.70
N ILE A 151 -9.42 11.33 -4.78
CA ILE A 151 -9.91 11.41 -6.16
C ILE A 151 -9.69 10.04 -6.81
N VAL A 152 -10.75 9.44 -7.34
CA VAL A 152 -10.65 8.23 -8.15
C VAL A 152 -11.00 8.63 -9.58
N GLU A 153 -10.06 8.52 -10.52
CA GLU A 153 -10.28 8.94 -11.90
C GLU A 153 -11.24 8.02 -12.64
N GLY A 154 -11.24 6.73 -12.30
CA GLY A 154 -12.25 5.79 -12.77
C GLY A 154 -13.47 5.77 -11.86
N PHE A 155 -14.02 4.60 -11.62
CA PHE A 155 -15.16 4.44 -10.72
C PHE A 155 -14.75 3.76 -9.40
N ALA A 156 -15.50 4.05 -8.35
CA ALA A 156 -15.42 3.37 -7.07
C ALA A 156 -16.70 2.55 -6.89
N THR A 157 -16.57 1.36 -6.33
CA THR A 157 -17.71 0.50 -6.06
C THR A 157 -18.45 0.93 -4.79
N GLU A 158 -19.47 0.20 -4.42
CA GLU A 158 -20.25 0.44 -3.20
C GLU A 158 -19.35 0.49 -1.96
N LEU A 159 -19.86 1.12 -0.91
CA LEU A 159 -19.18 1.29 0.38
C LEU A 159 -17.95 2.21 0.32
N ALA A 160 -17.78 2.96 -0.75
CA ALA A 160 -16.75 4.01 -0.79
C ALA A 160 -17.03 5.08 0.27
N CYS A 161 -16.00 5.44 1.01
CA CYS A 161 -16.05 6.47 2.06
C CYS A 161 -17.11 6.25 3.15
N GLN A 162 -17.53 5.02 3.34
CA GLN A 162 -18.48 4.68 4.41
C GLN A 162 -17.87 4.99 5.77
N ASN A 163 -18.65 5.60 6.67
CA ASN A 163 -18.19 6.04 7.98
C ASN A 163 -16.97 6.96 7.93
N ASN A 164 -16.78 7.64 6.82
CA ASN A 164 -15.63 8.52 6.60
C ASN A 164 -15.95 9.93 7.09
N GLN A 165 -15.00 10.53 7.76
CA GLN A 165 -15.05 11.93 8.19
C GLN A 165 -14.18 12.82 7.28
N ALA A 166 -13.69 12.29 6.16
CA ALA A 166 -12.94 13.05 5.20
C ALA A 166 -13.77 14.20 4.63
N THR A 167 -13.11 15.27 4.29
CA THR A 167 -13.78 16.48 3.84
C THR A 167 -14.20 16.44 2.38
N GLU A 168 -13.58 15.56 1.59
CA GLU A 168 -13.82 15.57 0.15
C GLU A 168 -13.52 14.22 -0.50
N PHE A 169 -14.41 13.82 -1.39
CA PHE A 169 -14.27 12.63 -2.22
C PHE A 169 -14.86 12.91 -3.60
N SER A 170 -14.19 12.44 -4.65
CA SER A 170 -14.71 12.55 -6.01
C SER A 170 -14.27 11.37 -6.87
N THR A 171 -15.08 11.07 -7.89
CA THR A 171 -14.76 10.07 -8.92
C THR A 171 -14.77 10.72 -10.29
N GLY A 172 -14.14 10.07 -11.25
CA GLY A 172 -14.16 10.50 -12.65
C GLY A 172 -15.42 10.04 -13.40
N VAL A 173 -16.27 9.25 -12.74
CA VAL A 173 -17.51 8.70 -13.34
C VAL A 173 -18.68 9.13 -12.49
N ASP A 174 -19.69 9.71 -13.14
CA ASP A 174 -20.93 10.12 -12.49
C ASP A 174 -21.86 8.93 -12.22
#